data_8f75fbedd864484cc7d75662c8aa98d3
#
_entry.id   8f75fbedd864484cc7d75662c8aa98d3
#
_cell.length_a   1.000
_cell.length_b   1.000
_cell.length_c   1.000
_cell.angle_alpha   90.00
_cell.angle_beta   90.00
_cell.angle_gamma   90.00
#
_symmetry.space_group_name_H-M   'P 1'
#
loop_
_entity.id
_entity.type
_entity.pdbx_description
1 polymer ?
#
loop_
_entity_poly.entity_id
_entity_poly.type
_entity_poly.pdbx_seq_one_letter_code
_entity_poly.pdbx_strand_id
1 'polypeptide(L)'
;MYDKSVAITGSTIEKTTKYDWFREDKIRMELYSVILALYGEGYRTFSCNLDTYIGLLAADTTIMLHDADKCPEIHLSAVITGTRYPADTDKVYCALYDDLIKKADSKETLSEKDSLTGVLAAGHIICYYDDFSLEMQRIRMSATPCTNIRKMI
;
A
#
# COMPACT_ATOMS: atom_id res chain seq x y z
N MET A 1 4.18 5.99 23.12
CA MET A 1 5.05 5.20 22.23
C MET A 1 4.56 5.32 20.80
N TYR A 2 5.43 5.70 19.89
CA TYR A 2 5.05 5.84 18.48
C TYR A 2 4.97 4.47 17.84
N ASP A 3 3.90 4.25 17.08
CA ASP A 3 3.75 3.06 16.28
C ASP A 3 4.79 3.12 15.13
N LYS A 4 5.57 2.06 14.98
CA LYS A 4 6.57 1.91 13.91
C LYS A 4 6.03 1.09 12.75
N SER A 5 4.74 1.20 12.49
CA SER A 5 4.11 0.60 11.32
C SER A 5 3.82 1.66 10.26
N VAL A 6 3.80 1.21 9.02
CA VAL A 6 3.43 2.02 7.85
C VAL A 6 2.14 1.44 7.28
N ALA A 7 1.15 2.28 7.06
CA ALA A 7 -0.07 1.87 6.37
C ALA A 7 -0.06 2.42 4.94
N ILE A 8 -0.41 1.59 3.99
CA ILE A 8 -0.39 1.94 2.57
C ILE A 8 -1.78 1.72 1.98
N THR A 9 -2.38 2.79 1.48
CA THR A 9 -3.74 2.77 0.95
C THR A 9 -3.94 3.82 -0.13
N GLY A 10 -5.00 3.67 -0.90
CA GLY A 10 -5.36 4.58 -1.96
C GLY A 10 -6.74 4.27 -2.51
N SER A 11 -7.05 4.78 -3.69
CA SER A 11 -8.29 4.47 -4.37
C SER A 11 -8.34 3.00 -4.75
N THR A 12 -9.52 2.38 -4.65
CA THR A 12 -9.73 1.01 -5.11
C THR A 12 -9.46 0.91 -6.61
N ILE A 13 -9.04 -0.27 -7.05
CA ILE A 13 -8.87 -0.52 -8.48
C ILE A 13 -10.26 -0.62 -9.10
N GLU A 14 -10.52 0.24 -10.07
CA GLU A 14 -11.78 0.27 -10.80
C GLU A 14 -11.73 -0.67 -12.02
N LYS A 15 -12.90 -1.04 -12.53
CA LYS A 15 -13.04 -1.85 -13.76
C LYS A 15 -12.30 -1.23 -14.95
N THR A 16 -12.23 0.10 -14.99
CA THR A 16 -11.58 0.85 -16.07
C THR A 16 -10.06 0.98 -15.87
N THR A 17 -9.50 0.52 -14.75
CA THR A 17 -8.07 0.56 -14.53
C THR A 17 -7.37 -0.36 -15.50
N LYS A 18 -6.60 0.22 -16.41
CA LYS A 18 -5.82 -0.51 -17.39
C LYS A 18 -4.36 -0.56 -16.97
N TYR A 19 -3.70 -1.65 -17.36
CA TYR A 19 -2.27 -1.76 -17.17
C TYR A 19 -1.54 -0.69 -18.00
N ASP A 20 -0.81 0.18 -17.33
CA ASP A 20 0.04 1.21 -17.92
C ASP A 20 1.44 1.06 -17.32
N TRP A 21 2.31 0.37 -18.06
CA TRP A 21 3.65 0.03 -17.57
C TRP A 21 4.50 1.28 -17.28
N PHE A 22 4.33 2.35 -18.04
CA PHE A 22 5.13 3.56 -17.88
C PHE A 22 4.78 4.28 -16.57
N ARG A 23 3.49 4.42 -16.29
CA ARG A 23 3.00 5.02 -15.05
C ARG A 23 3.31 4.14 -13.85
N GLU A 24 3.10 2.84 -14.00
CA GLU A 24 3.37 1.87 -12.95
C GLU A 24 4.84 1.85 -12.58
N ASP A 25 5.73 1.95 -13.56
CA ASP A 25 7.17 1.97 -13.32
C ASP A 25 7.57 3.17 -12.46
N LYS A 26 7.02 4.35 -12.74
CA LYS A 26 7.25 5.55 -11.93
C LYS A 26 6.75 5.38 -10.50
N ILE A 27 5.57 4.80 -10.34
CA ILE A 27 4.99 4.54 -9.02
C ILE A 27 5.88 3.57 -8.24
N ARG A 28 6.33 2.50 -8.88
CA ARG A 28 7.21 1.50 -8.24
C ARG A 28 8.54 2.10 -7.82
N MET A 29 9.13 2.96 -8.62
CA MET A 29 10.39 3.64 -8.29
C MET A 29 10.23 4.52 -7.03
N GLU A 30 9.16 5.28 -6.95
CA GLU A 30 8.89 6.11 -5.76
C GLU A 30 8.60 5.25 -4.53
N LEU A 31 7.81 4.19 -4.68
CA LEU A 31 7.54 3.25 -3.58
C LEU A 31 8.83 2.60 -3.07
N TYR A 32 9.69 2.17 -3.98
CA TYR A 32 10.98 1.59 -3.62
C TYR A 32 11.78 2.55 -2.73
N SER A 33 11.91 3.80 -3.17
CA SER A 33 12.67 4.81 -2.44
C SER A 33 12.07 5.13 -1.08
N VAL A 34 10.74 5.31 -1.01
CA VAL A 34 10.05 5.68 0.23
C VAL A 34 10.08 4.52 1.23
N ILE A 35 9.79 3.31 0.78
CA ILE A 35 9.79 2.12 1.66
C ILE A 35 11.20 1.86 2.21
N LEU A 36 12.21 1.94 1.35
CA LEU A 36 13.59 1.75 1.77
C LEU A 36 14.01 2.80 2.80
N ALA A 37 13.64 4.06 2.60
CA ALA A 37 13.93 5.15 3.54
C ALA A 37 13.24 4.92 4.89
N LEU A 38 11.97 4.54 4.89
CA LEU A 38 11.23 4.27 6.13
C LEU A 38 11.81 3.06 6.87
N TYR A 39 12.19 2.02 6.14
CA TYR A 39 12.88 0.89 6.76
C TYR A 39 14.18 1.34 7.44
N GLY A 40 14.94 2.22 6.80
CA GLY A 40 16.14 2.81 7.38
C GLY A 40 15.87 3.61 8.66
N GLU A 41 14.67 4.17 8.80
CA GLU A 41 14.23 4.90 9.98
C GLU A 41 13.71 4.00 11.11
N GLY A 42 13.67 2.69 10.89
CA GLY A 42 13.25 1.72 11.89
C GLY A 42 11.87 1.13 11.72
N TYR A 43 11.14 1.50 10.66
CA TYR A 43 9.85 0.88 10.36
C TYR A 43 10.07 -0.53 9.84
N ARG A 44 9.28 -1.49 10.36
CA ARG A 44 9.42 -2.91 10.00
C ARG A 44 8.14 -3.52 9.46
N THR A 45 6.98 -3.09 9.95
CA THR A 45 5.69 -3.61 9.51
C THR A 45 5.06 -2.66 8.49
N PHE A 46 4.79 -3.18 7.31
CA PHE A 46 4.17 -2.44 6.22
C PHE A 46 2.82 -3.09 5.93
N SER A 47 1.74 -2.41 6.31
CA SER A 47 0.36 -2.87 6.12
C SER A 47 -0.17 -2.33 4.80
N CYS A 48 -0.35 -3.20 3.84
CA CYS A 48 -0.76 -2.83 2.48
C CYS A 48 -2.19 -3.28 2.23
N ASN A 49 -3.05 -2.33 1.88
CA ASN A 49 -4.42 -2.64 1.46
C ASN A 49 -4.39 -3.16 0.02
N LEU A 50 -4.55 -4.47 -0.14
CA LEU A 50 -4.44 -5.12 -1.46
C LEU A 50 -5.61 -4.84 -2.39
N ASP A 51 -6.70 -4.26 -1.88
CA ASP A 51 -7.83 -3.84 -2.72
C ASP A 51 -7.56 -2.51 -3.42
N THR A 52 -6.45 -1.85 -3.10
CA THR A 52 -6.04 -0.60 -3.73
C THR A 52 -4.86 -0.82 -4.65
N TYR A 53 -4.79 -0.02 -5.71
CA TYR A 53 -3.69 -0.09 -6.68
C TYR A 53 -2.33 0.15 -6.02
N ILE A 54 -2.24 1.21 -5.23
CA ILE A 54 -0.99 1.57 -4.56
C ILE A 54 -0.58 0.52 -3.51
N GLY A 55 -1.55 -0.02 -2.77
CA GLY A 55 -1.29 -1.07 -1.79
C GLY A 55 -0.77 -2.34 -2.43
N LEU A 56 -1.30 -2.70 -3.59
CA LEU A 56 -0.87 -3.87 -4.35
C LEU A 56 0.59 -3.73 -4.81
N LEU A 57 0.93 -2.58 -5.40
CA LEU A 57 2.30 -2.32 -5.87
C LEU A 57 3.28 -2.19 -4.71
N ALA A 58 2.86 -1.60 -3.60
CA ALA A 58 3.70 -1.48 -2.41
C ALA A 58 3.98 -2.84 -1.77
N ALA A 59 2.98 -3.72 -1.72
CA ALA A 59 3.16 -5.08 -1.21
C ALA A 59 4.19 -5.85 -2.06
N ASP A 60 4.08 -5.74 -3.37
CA ASP A 60 5.04 -6.36 -4.28
C ASP A 60 6.46 -5.81 -4.09
N THR A 61 6.57 -4.50 -3.92
CA THR A 61 7.86 -3.84 -3.63
C THR A 61 8.45 -4.32 -2.31
N THR A 62 7.62 -4.49 -1.29
CA THR A 62 8.03 -5.00 0.03
C THR A 62 8.62 -6.40 -0.08
N ILE A 63 7.95 -7.30 -0.82
CA ILE A 63 8.44 -8.66 -1.07
C ILE A 63 9.76 -8.63 -1.84
N MET A 64 9.85 -7.79 -2.86
CA MET A 64 11.07 -7.66 -3.67
C MET A 64 12.26 -7.18 -2.82
N LEU A 65 12.06 -6.21 -1.93
CA LEU A 65 13.10 -5.71 -1.05
C LEU A 65 13.55 -6.77 -0.04
N HIS A 66 12.63 -7.57 0.46
CA HIS A 66 12.95 -8.70 1.34
C HIS A 66 13.78 -9.75 0.58
N ASP A 67 13.32 -10.16 -0.58
CA ASP A 67 13.95 -11.24 -1.35
C ASP A 67 15.33 -10.82 -1.89
N ALA A 68 15.53 -9.55 -2.16
CA ALA A 68 16.82 -9.00 -2.60
C ALA A 68 17.78 -8.72 -1.44
N ASP A 69 17.42 -9.08 -0.23
CA ASP A 69 18.23 -8.88 1.00
C ASP A 69 18.50 -7.40 1.31
N LYS A 70 17.70 -6.49 0.76
CA LYS A 70 17.80 -5.06 1.05
C LYS A 70 17.12 -4.68 2.36
N CYS A 71 16.02 -5.38 2.68
CA CYS A 71 15.24 -5.18 3.90
C CYS A 71 14.91 -6.54 4.51
N PRO A 72 15.90 -7.25 5.11
CA PRO A 72 15.69 -8.65 5.55
C PRO A 72 14.67 -8.80 6.67
N GLU A 73 14.42 -7.76 7.45
CA GLU A 73 13.49 -7.81 8.60
C GLU A 73 12.14 -7.16 8.28
N ILE A 74 11.88 -6.83 7.01
CA ILE A 74 10.61 -6.22 6.63
C ILE A 74 9.47 -7.23 6.73
N HIS A 75 8.35 -6.78 7.28
CA HIS A 75 7.16 -7.61 7.48
C HIS A 75 6.01 -7.05 6.66
N LEU A 76 5.47 -7.86 5.76
CA LEU A 76 4.30 -7.51 4.97
C LEU A 76 3.03 -8.00 5.65
N SER A 77 2.17 -7.06 6.03
CA SER A 77 0.82 -7.35 6.49
C SER A 77 -0.17 -7.02 5.37
N ALA A 78 -0.86 -8.03 4.87
CA ALA A 78 -1.87 -7.83 3.83
C ALA A 78 -3.21 -7.49 4.46
N VAL A 79 -3.77 -6.35 4.10
CA VAL A 79 -5.11 -5.93 4.53
C VAL A 79 -6.06 -6.14 3.37
N ILE A 80 -7.18 -6.80 3.67
CA ILE A 80 -8.22 -7.12 2.69
C ILE A 80 -9.54 -6.57 3.23
N THR A 81 -10.27 -5.81 2.42
CA THR A 81 -11.54 -5.21 2.84
C THR A 81 -12.76 -6.04 2.40
N GLY A 82 -12.53 -7.29 2.02
CA GLY A 82 -13.61 -8.24 1.72
C GLY A 82 -14.07 -8.27 0.28
N THR A 83 -13.59 -7.32 -0.54
CA THR A 83 -13.92 -7.29 -1.96
C THR A 83 -12.70 -7.67 -2.78
N ARG A 84 -12.77 -8.82 -3.44
CA ARG A 84 -11.79 -9.17 -4.45
C ARG A 84 -12.03 -8.30 -5.69
N TYR A 85 -11.00 -8.12 -6.52
CA TYR A 85 -11.13 -7.39 -7.77
C TYR A 85 -12.27 -7.96 -8.62
N PRO A 86 -13.01 -7.11 -9.33
CA PRO A 86 -14.01 -7.57 -10.30
C PRO A 86 -13.38 -8.51 -11.33
N ALA A 87 -14.17 -9.46 -11.83
CA ALA A 87 -13.68 -10.46 -12.77
C ALA A 87 -13.16 -9.87 -14.09
N ASP A 88 -13.57 -8.66 -14.43
CA ASP A 88 -13.14 -7.92 -15.63
C ASP A 88 -11.94 -6.99 -15.39
N THR A 89 -11.36 -7.01 -14.19
CA THR A 89 -10.11 -6.31 -13.90
C THR A 89 -8.96 -6.98 -14.64
N ASP A 90 -7.94 -6.21 -14.99
CA ASP A 90 -6.77 -6.70 -15.70
C ASP A 90 -6.18 -7.95 -14.99
N LYS A 91 -5.93 -8.99 -15.79
CA LYS A 91 -5.44 -10.28 -15.28
C LYS A 91 -4.09 -10.15 -14.60
N VAL A 92 -3.27 -9.19 -14.99
CA VAL A 92 -1.98 -8.94 -14.34
C VAL A 92 -2.18 -8.60 -12.87
N TYR A 93 -3.14 -7.74 -12.56
CA TYR A 93 -3.42 -7.35 -11.18
C TYR A 93 -4.06 -8.49 -10.36
N CYS A 94 -4.93 -9.26 -10.99
CA CYS A 94 -5.53 -10.43 -10.33
C CYS A 94 -4.46 -11.47 -9.96
N ALA A 95 -3.55 -11.75 -10.88
CA ALA A 95 -2.46 -12.70 -10.63
C ALA A 95 -1.52 -12.21 -9.53
N LEU A 96 -1.21 -10.91 -9.54
CA LEU A 96 -0.37 -10.30 -8.52
C LEU A 96 -1.05 -10.36 -7.14
N TYR A 97 -2.34 -10.04 -7.07
CA TYR A 97 -3.12 -10.14 -5.84
C TYR A 97 -3.06 -11.54 -5.23
N ASP A 98 -3.33 -12.57 -6.05
CA ASP A 98 -3.32 -13.96 -5.59
C ASP A 98 -1.93 -14.39 -5.11
N ASP A 99 -0.87 -13.94 -5.77
CA ASP A 99 0.51 -14.24 -5.38
C ASP A 99 0.86 -13.56 -4.04
N LEU A 100 0.50 -12.30 -3.88
CA LEU A 100 0.79 -11.54 -2.66
C LEU A 100 0.05 -12.08 -1.44
N ILE A 101 -1.18 -12.56 -1.61
CA ILE A 101 -1.95 -13.20 -0.54
C ILE A 101 -1.18 -14.42 0.00
N LYS A 102 -0.51 -15.15 -0.87
CA LYS A 102 0.28 -16.33 -0.48
C LYS A 102 1.59 -15.97 0.20
N LYS A 103 2.20 -14.86 -0.20
CA LYS A 103 3.53 -14.45 0.27
C LYS A 103 3.52 -13.55 1.50
N ALA A 104 2.38 -12.95 1.84
CA ALA A 104 2.29 -12.05 2.99
C ALA A 104 2.63 -12.76 4.29
N ASP A 105 3.36 -12.06 5.16
CA ASP A 105 3.71 -12.57 6.49
C ASP A 105 2.48 -12.68 7.39
N SER A 106 1.54 -11.76 7.25
CA SER A 106 0.26 -11.80 7.95
C SER A 106 -0.85 -11.27 7.05
N LYS A 107 -2.07 -11.68 7.34
CA LYS A 107 -3.29 -11.28 6.61
C LYS A 107 -4.37 -10.87 7.57
N GLU A 108 -5.09 -9.83 7.24
CA GLU A 108 -6.17 -9.31 8.06
C GLU A 108 -7.33 -8.88 7.16
N THR A 109 -8.53 -9.38 7.47
CA THR A 109 -9.74 -8.96 6.76
C THR A 109 -10.49 -7.97 7.63
N LEU A 110 -10.67 -6.76 7.12
CA LEU A 110 -11.30 -5.65 7.85
C LEU A 110 -12.43 -5.06 7.03
N SER A 111 -13.40 -4.46 7.71
CA SER A 111 -14.35 -3.56 7.04
C SER A 111 -13.61 -2.32 6.54
N GLU A 112 -14.19 -1.59 5.59
CA GLU A 112 -13.59 -0.34 5.11
C GLU A 112 -13.38 0.65 6.26
N LYS A 113 -14.32 0.72 7.19
CA LYS A 113 -14.23 1.59 8.37
C LYS A 113 -13.07 1.20 9.27
N ASP A 114 -12.92 -0.08 9.56
CA ASP A 114 -11.83 -0.57 10.43
C ASP A 114 -10.47 -0.43 9.75
N SER A 115 -10.43 -0.63 8.43
CA SER A 115 -9.23 -0.39 7.64
C SER A 115 -8.79 1.07 7.73
N LEU A 116 -9.70 2.02 7.59
CA LEU A 116 -9.40 3.44 7.71
C LEU A 116 -8.91 3.78 9.13
N THR A 117 -9.55 3.23 10.15
CA THR A 117 -9.12 3.42 11.54
C THR A 117 -7.67 2.96 11.74
N GLY A 118 -7.32 1.79 11.19
CA GLY A 118 -5.95 1.28 11.23
C GLY A 118 -4.96 2.16 10.50
N VAL A 119 -5.34 2.68 9.34
CA VAL A 119 -4.50 3.61 8.56
C VAL A 119 -4.19 4.86 9.39
N LEU A 120 -5.21 5.46 10.01
CA LEU A 120 -5.04 6.70 10.77
C LEU A 120 -4.25 6.49 12.07
N ALA A 121 -4.18 5.25 12.56
CA ALA A 121 -3.42 4.89 13.76
C ALA A 121 -1.96 4.51 13.48
N ALA A 122 -1.57 4.37 12.21
CA ALA A 122 -0.20 4.00 11.85
C ALA A 122 0.79 5.13 12.16
N GLY A 123 2.07 4.78 12.22
CA GLY A 123 3.14 5.76 12.46
C GLY A 123 3.47 6.59 11.23
N HIS A 124 3.24 6.06 10.04
CA HIS A 124 3.40 6.75 8.77
C HIS A 124 2.40 6.22 7.76
N ILE A 125 1.91 7.08 6.89
CA ILE A 125 0.94 6.70 5.85
C ILE A 125 1.57 6.93 4.49
N ILE A 126 1.55 5.91 3.64
CA ILE A 126 1.83 6.05 2.21
C ILE A 126 0.48 5.94 1.49
N CYS A 127 0.15 6.92 0.66
CA CYS A 127 -1.13 6.92 -0.03
C CYS A 127 -1.00 7.36 -1.48
N TYR A 128 -2.09 7.18 -2.22
CA TYR A 128 -2.23 7.66 -3.60
C TYR A 128 -3.65 8.18 -3.78
N TYR A 129 -3.83 9.46 -3.53
CA TYR A 129 -5.13 10.12 -3.58
C TYR A 129 -5.02 11.47 -4.27
N ASP A 130 -6.14 11.90 -4.83
CA ASP A 130 -6.31 13.29 -5.24
C ASP A 130 -6.24 14.20 -4.02
N ASP A 131 -5.58 15.36 -4.15
CA ASP A 131 -5.44 16.33 -3.06
C ASP A 131 -6.77 16.79 -2.47
N PHE A 132 -7.82 16.81 -3.27
CA PHE A 132 -9.13 17.29 -2.88
C PHE A 132 -10.08 16.17 -2.46
N SER A 133 -9.61 14.92 -2.41
CA SER A 133 -10.43 13.80 -1.95
C SER A 133 -10.75 13.91 -0.46
N LEU A 134 -11.88 13.33 -0.07
CA LEU A 134 -12.28 13.25 1.34
C LEU A 134 -11.27 12.44 2.15
N GLU A 135 -10.74 11.38 1.57
CA GLU A 135 -9.74 10.51 2.19
C GLU A 135 -8.47 11.31 2.51
N MET A 136 -8.01 12.13 1.57
CA MET A 136 -6.83 12.95 1.77
C MET A 136 -7.04 14.00 2.86
N GLN A 137 -8.25 14.59 2.93
CA GLN A 137 -8.61 15.52 3.99
C GLN A 137 -8.55 14.86 5.37
N ARG A 138 -9.09 13.65 5.49
CA ARG A 138 -9.05 12.90 6.75
C ARG A 138 -7.62 12.59 7.18
N ILE A 139 -6.77 12.21 6.24
CA ILE A 139 -5.36 11.93 6.53
C ILE A 139 -4.66 13.20 7.03
N ARG A 140 -4.87 14.34 6.39
CA ARG A 140 -4.29 15.61 6.85
C ARG A 140 -4.75 15.99 8.24
N MET A 141 -6.01 15.74 8.57
CA MET A 141 -6.56 16.05 9.90
C MET A 141 -6.02 15.13 11.00
N SER A 142 -5.53 13.94 10.65
CA SER A 142 -5.00 12.99 11.62
C SER A 142 -3.63 13.39 12.19
N ALA A 143 -2.95 14.33 11.56
CA ALA A 143 -1.60 14.77 11.89
C ALA A 143 -0.53 13.64 11.80
N THR A 144 -0.87 12.48 11.25
CA THR A 144 0.09 11.41 10.99
C THR A 144 0.96 11.79 9.79
N PRO A 145 2.28 11.58 9.86
CA PRO A 145 3.14 11.80 8.69
C PRO A 145 2.64 11.01 7.48
N CYS A 146 2.56 11.65 6.34
CA CYS A 146 2.00 11.07 5.13
C CYS A 146 2.84 11.40 3.91
N THR A 147 3.04 10.40 3.05
CA THR A 147 3.64 10.55 1.73
C THR A 147 2.59 10.19 0.68
N ASN A 148 2.16 11.16 -0.09
CA ASN A 148 1.24 10.92 -1.20
C ASN A 148 2.05 10.72 -2.49
N ILE A 149 2.12 9.47 -2.95
CA ILE A 149 2.90 9.09 -4.13
C ILE A 149 2.42 9.82 -5.38
N ARG A 150 1.14 10.12 -5.48
CA ARG A 150 0.58 10.83 -6.64
C ARG A 150 1.25 12.18 -6.88
N LYS A 151 1.69 12.86 -5.81
CA LYS A 151 2.36 14.16 -5.93
C LYS A 151 3.82 14.04 -6.38
N MET A 152 4.39 12.86 -6.29
CA MET A 152 5.82 12.63 -6.54
C MET A 152 6.11 12.21 -7.97
N ILE A 153 5.07 11.92 -8.75
CA ILE A 153 5.20 11.44 -10.14
C ILE A 153 4.67 12.42 -11.17
#